data_19ee67205908db20d4e01b3a0fa7c881
#
_entry.id   19ee67205908db20d4e01b3a0fa7c881
#
_cell.length_a   1.000
_cell.length_b   1.000
_cell.length_c   1.000
_cell.angle_alpha   90.00
_cell.angle_beta   90.00
_cell.angle_gamma   90.00
#
_symmetry.space_group_name_H-M   'P 1'
#
loop_
_entity.id
_entity.type
_entity.pdbx_description
1 polymer ?
#
loop_
_entity_poly.entity_id
_entity_poly.type
_entity_poly.pdbx_seq_one_letter_code
_entity_poly.pdbx_strand_id
1 'polypeptide(L)'
;MTYSVGGEQYLAVLAGWGGGAIIGFDAGVTAASHYENFGRLFVFRLGATAPLPPVPRKAQEFLPPSFGADLTETQRRGQDLFHNVCAVCHGLLAVSSGTIQDLRHLDETGHRRFDAVVRGGILRNQGMPSFSDLLSEGDVASIQEYLLRRAEDDAAAASQR
;
A
#
# COMPACT_ATOMS: atom_id res chain seq x y z
N MET A 1 -11.34 -13.69 -19.54
CA MET A 1 -12.39 -13.80 -20.55
C MET A 1 -11.84 -14.38 -21.82
N THR A 2 -12.68 -15.05 -22.63
CA THR A 2 -12.30 -15.54 -23.97
C THR A 2 -13.03 -14.73 -25.02
N TYR A 3 -12.41 -14.55 -26.18
CA TYR A 3 -12.99 -13.84 -27.33
C TYR A 3 -12.31 -14.31 -28.63
N SER A 4 -12.92 -13.97 -29.76
CA SER A 4 -12.36 -14.32 -31.07
C SER A 4 -12.22 -13.08 -31.94
N VAL A 5 -11.11 -13.01 -32.68
CA VAL A 5 -10.82 -11.96 -33.66
C VAL A 5 -10.29 -12.63 -34.93
N GLY A 6 -10.92 -12.36 -36.07
CA GLY A 6 -10.48 -12.93 -37.36
C GLY A 6 -10.50 -14.47 -37.40
N GLY A 7 -11.35 -15.12 -36.62
CA GLY A 7 -11.44 -16.58 -36.54
C GLY A 7 -10.44 -17.22 -35.55
N GLU A 8 -9.54 -16.44 -34.98
CA GLU A 8 -8.56 -16.87 -33.95
C GLU A 8 -9.14 -16.69 -32.55
N GLN A 9 -8.90 -17.65 -31.66
CA GLN A 9 -9.38 -17.62 -30.30
C GLN A 9 -8.30 -17.05 -29.36
N TYR A 10 -8.73 -16.14 -28.48
CA TYR A 10 -7.89 -15.50 -27.48
C TYR A 10 -8.45 -15.70 -26.07
N LEU A 11 -7.54 -15.75 -25.11
CA LEU A 11 -7.82 -15.73 -23.68
C LEU A 11 -7.16 -14.49 -23.07
N ALA A 12 -7.95 -13.60 -22.48
CA ALA A 12 -7.47 -12.45 -21.73
C ALA A 12 -7.57 -12.72 -20.23
N VAL A 13 -6.46 -12.52 -19.51
CA VAL A 13 -6.33 -12.73 -18.07
C VAL A 13 -5.74 -11.48 -17.45
N LEU A 14 -6.45 -10.88 -16.50
CA LEU A 14 -5.89 -9.88 -15.62
C LEU A 14 -5.09 -10.59 -14.53
N ALA A 15 -3.83 -10.20 -14.38
CA ALA A 15 -2.96 -10.70 -13.34
C ALA A 15 -2.32 -9.54 -12.57
N GLY A 16 -2.16 -9.74 -11.29
CA GLY A 16 -1.61 -8.74 -10.36
C GLY A 16 -2.41 -8.77 -9.07
N TRP A 17 -1.96 -7.99 -8.10
CA TRP A 17 -2.54 -8.01 -6.76
C TRP A 17 -3.78 -7.15 -6.64
N GLY A 18 -4.02 -6.26 -7.59
CA GLY A 18 -4.99 -5.19 -7.41
C GLY A 18 -4.64 -4.28 -6.22
N GLY A 19 -5.58 -3.46 -5.82
CA GLY A 19 -5.45 -2.64 -4.62
C GLY A 19 -5.70 -3.39 -3.32
N GLY A 20 -6.15 -4.63 -3.44
CA GLY A 20 -6.60 -5.40 -2.30
C GLY A 20 -5.58 -6.35 -1.70
N ALA A 21 -4.41 -6.22 -2.08
CA ALA A 21 -3.32 -7.03 -1.52
C ALA A 21 -2.83 -6.60 -0.18
N ILE A 22 -3.67 -6.30 0.37
CA ILE A 22 -3.82 -5.93 1.53
C ILE A 22 -3.19 -6.51 2.59
N ILE A 23 -3.07 -7.42 2.64
CA ILE A 23 -3.10 -7.88 3.93
C ILE A 23 -1.81 -8.56 4.16
N GLY A 24 -0.93 -7.84 4.60
CA GLY A 24 0.28 -8.12 5.27
C GLY A 24 0.30 -9.26 6.27
N PHE A 25 -0.36 -10.30 6.00
CA PHE A 25 -0.14 -11.54 6.71
C PHE A 25 1.02 -12.32 6.13
N ASP A 26 1.74 -11.68 5.24
CA ASP A 26 2.78 -12.38 4.54
C ASP A 26 4.15 -12.01 5.04
N ALA A 27 4.63 -12.80 5.92
CA ALA A 27 6.02 -12.75 6.40
C ALA A 27 7.07 -13.16 5.33
N GLY A 28 6.84 -12.83 4.08
CA GLY A 28 7.79 -13.13 3.00
C GLY A 28 7.53 -14.47 2.28
N VAL A 29 6.34 -15.04 2.43
CA VAL A 29 6.03 -16.38 1.91
C VAL A 29 5.34 -16.34 0.55
N THR A 30 4.66 -15.25 0.19
CA THR A 30 3.93 -15.17 -1.07
C THR A 30 4.68 -14.42 -2.18
N ALA A 31 4.24 -14.62 -3.41
CA ALA A 31 4.76 -13.88 -4.56
C ALA A 31 4.72 -12.35 -4.39
N ALA A 32 3.78 -11.90 -3.59
CA ALA A 32 3.61 -10.51 -3.28
C ALA A 32 4.76 -9.85 -2.54
N SER A 33 5.40 -10.58 -1.70
CA SER A 33 6.57 -10.10 -0.99
C SER A 33 7.78 -9.99 -1.89
N HIS A 34 7.80 -10.76 -2.96
CA HIS A 34 9.01 -10.93 -3.78
C HIS A 34 8.98 -10.15 -5.10
N TYR A 35 7.82 -9.78 -5.59
CA TYR A 35 7.67 -9.15 -6.89
C TYR A 35 6.98 -7.79 -6.80
N GLU A 36 7.36 -6.90 -7.73
CA GLU A 36 6.68 -5.62 -7.91
C GLU A 36 5.19 -5.81 -8.20
N ASN A 37 4.34 -4.94 -7.67
CA ASN A 37 2.91 -5.00 -7.91
C ASN A 37 2.55 -4.32 -9.23
N PHE A 38 2.70 -5.04 -10.33
CA PHE A 38 2.25 -4.60 -11.63
C PHE A 38 0.94 -5.28 -12.01
N GLY A 39 -0.11 -4.50 -12.20
CA GLY A 39 -1.30 -4.98 -12.90
C GLY A 39 -0.96 -5.19 -14.37
N ARG A 40 -1.20 -6.41 -14.88
CA ARG A 40 -0.96 -6.76 -16.29
C ARG A 40 -2.18 -7.42 -16.88
N LEU A 41 -2.45 -7.07 -18.14
CA LEU A 41 -3.37 -7.82 -18.96
C LEU A 41 -2.56 -8.76 -19.86
N PHE A 42 -2.66 -10.05 -19.63
CA PHE A 42 -2.10 -11.05 -20.52
C PHE A 42 -3.16 -11.46 -21.54
N VAL A 43 -2.75 -11.48 -22.80
CA VAL A 43 -3.58 -11.97 -23.90
C VAL A 43 -2.84 -13.14 -24.55
N PHE A 44 -3.46 -14.30 -24.46
CA PHE A 44 -2.95 -15.53 -25.06
C PHE A 44 -3.76 -15.86 -26.31
N ARG A 45 -3.07 -16.20 -27.40
CA ARG A 45 -3.67 -16.82 -28.57
C ARG A 45 -3.46 -18.33 -28.51
N LEU A 46 -4.46 -19.10 -28.86
CA LEU A 46 -4.32 -20.55 -28.89
C LEU A 46 -3.18 -20.96 -29.85
N GLY A 47 -2.27 -21.79 -29.36
CA GLY A 47 -1.09 -22.23 -30.11
C GLY A 47 0.09 -21.24 -30.17
N ALA A 48 -0.02 -20.07 -29.54
CA ALA A 48 1.12 -19.16 -29.45
C ALA A 48 2.17 -19.63 -28.44
N THR A 49 3.45 -19.37 -28.73
CA THR A 49 4.59 -19.82 -27.93
C THR A 49 5.48 -18.68 -27.46
N ALA A 50 5.03 -17.42 -27.57
CA ALA A 50 5.83 -16.29 -27.11
C ALA A 50 6.08 -16.37 -25.59
N PRO A 51 7.32 -16.10 -25.12
CA PRO A 51 7.62 -16.09 -23.71
C PRO A 51 6.90 -14.96 -23.00
N LEU A 52 6.52 -15.18 -21.74
CA LEU A 52 5.98 -14.12 -20.90
C LEU A 52 7.09 -13.12 -20.53
N PRO A 53 6.80 -11.82 -20.51
CA PRO A 53 7.76 -10.83 -20.04
C PRO A 53 8.10 -11.06 -18.57
N PRO A 54 9.36 -10.85 -18.16
CA PRO A 54 9.76 -11.04 -16.77
C PRO A 54 9.03 -10.05 -15.86
N VAL A 55 8.79 -10.46 -14.63
CA VAL A 55 8.31 -9.59 -13.55
C VAL A 55 9.51 -9.17 -12.71
N PRO A 56 9.76 -7.87 -12.53
CA PRO A 56 10.82 -7.41 -11.66
C PRO A 56 10.59 -7.90 -10.22
N ARG A 57 11.65 -8.35 -9.58
CA ARG A 57 11.63 -8.63 -8.15
C ARG A 57 11.75 -7.32 -7.39
N LYS A 58 11.04 -7.21 -6.28
CA LYS A 58 11.29 -6.15 -5.32
C LYS A 58 12.72 -6.27 -4.81
N ALA A 59 13.40 -5.14 -4.68
CA ALA A 59 14.50 -5.07 -3.74
C ALA A 59 13.90 -5.37 -2.37
N GLN A 60 14.30 -6.45 -1.75
CA GLN A 60 13.67 -6.93 -0.51
C GLN A 60 14.07 -6.02 0.64
N GLU A 61 13.19 -5.10 0.95
CA GLU A 61 13.32 -4.24 2.11
C GLU A 61 12.49 -4.80 3.24
N PHE A 62 13.06 -5.73 3.97
CA PHE A 62 12.56 -6.01 5.29
C PHE A 62 13.04 -4.91 6.23
N LEU A 63 12.18 -3.96 6.46
CA LEU A 63 12.31 -3.12 7.63
C LEU A 63 11.90 -3.99 8.82
N PRO A 64 12.78 -4.23 9.78
CA PRO A 64 12.35 -4.86 11.01
C PRO A 64 11.24 -3.99 11.59
N PRO A 65 10.11 -4.57 11.94
CA PRO A 65 9.07 -3.80 12.58
C PRO A 65 9.62 -3.27 13.90
N SER A 66 9.77 -1.97 14.02
CA SER A 66 9.93 -1.37 15.32
C SER A 66 8.57 -1.46 16.03
N PHE A 67 8.31 -2.61 16.63
CA PHE A 67 7.12 -2.78 17.43
C PHE A 67 7.33 -2.03 18.74
N GLY A 68 6.92 -0.79 18.76
CA GLY A 68 6.42 -0.12 19.95
C GLY A 68 7.37 0.15 21.13
N ALA A 69 8.62 -0.29 21.10
CA ALA A 69 9.49 -0.13 22.25
C ALA A 69 9.81 1.35 22.57
N ASP A 70 9.87 2.18 21.53
CA ASP A 70 10.31 3.58 21.65
C ASP A 70 9.27 4.60 21.15
N LEU A 71 8.00 4.21 21.05
CA LEU A 71 6.93 5.12 20.67
C LEU A 71 6.46 5.95 21.87
N THR A 72 6.25 7.25 21.64
CA THR A 72 5.52 8.09 22.60
C THR A 72 4.07 7.61 22.76
N GLU A 73 3.38 8.08 23.78
CA GLU A 73 1.97 7.75 24.01
C GLU A 73 1.11 8.15 22.81
N THR A 74 1.35 9.35 22.24
CA THR A 74 0.64 9.84 21.06
C THR A 74 0.90 8.96 19.83
N GLN A 75 2.16 8.58 19.60
CA GLN A 75 2.53 7.70 18.49
C GLN A 75 1.93 6.29 18.64
N ARG A 76 1.88 5.77 19.86
CA ARG A 76 1.24 4.46 20.13
C ARG A 76 -0.25 4.50 19.86
N ARG A 77 -0.94 5.55 20.33
CA ARG A 77 -2.33 5.79 19.97
C ARG A 77 -2.53 5.88 18.46
N GLY A 78 -1.66 6.62 17.77
CA GLY A 78 -1.67 6.73 16.30
C GLY A 78 -1.45 5.40 15.60
N GLN A 79 -0.56 4.57 16.10
CA GLN A 79 -0.32 3.21 15.61
C GLN A 79 -1.59 2.34 15.71
N ASP A 80 -2.24 2.33 16.86
CA ASP A 80 -3.46 1.55 17.08
C ASP A 80 -4.59 2.00 16.16
N LEU A 81 -4.81 3.32 16.07
CA LEU A 81 -5.81 3.89 15.17
C LEU A 81 -5.50 3.58 13.71
N PHE A 82 -4.25 3.74 13.30
CA PHE A 82 -3.82 3.43 11.93
C PHE A 82 -4.11 1.98 11.56
N HIS A 83 -3.74 1.03 12.42
CA HIS A 83 -3.94 -0.38 12.13
C HIS A 83 -5.42 -0.79 12.13
N ASN A 84 -6.26 -0.14 12.92
CA ASN A 84 -7.69 -0.43 12.95
C ASN A 84 -8.48 0.18 11.80
N VAL A 85 -8.03 1.33 11.26
CA VAL A 85 -8.82 2.12 10.30
C VAL A 85 -8.14 2.23 8.94
N CYS A 86 -6.83 2.46 8.89
CA CYS A 86 -6.12 2.83 7.68
C CYS A 86 -5.38 1.68 7.00
N ALA A 87 -4.87 0.73 7.79
CA ALA A 87 -3.98 -0.32 7.32
C ALA A 87 -4.61 -1.25 6.29
N VAL A 88 -5.95 -1.37 6.29
CA VAL A 88 -6.69 -2.17 5.30
C VAL A 88 -6.41 -1.71 3.87
N CYS A 89 -6.13 -0.44 3.65
CA CYS A 89 -5.81 0.12 2.34
C CYS A 89 -4.33 0.50 2.23
N HIS A 90 -3.76 1.08 3.28
CA HIS A 90 -2.40 1.65 3.26
C HIS A 90 -1.31 0.68 3.71
N GLY A 91 -1.68 -0.56 4.07
CA GLY A 91 -0.76 -1.62 4.47
C GLY A 91 -0.37 -1.57 5.95
N LEU A 92 0.03 -2.72 6.48
CA LEU A 92 0.52 -2.81 7.85
C LEU A 92 1.80 -2.01 8.02
N LEU A 93 1.96 -1.38 9.18
CA LEU A 93 3.11 -0.52 9.50
C LEU A 93 3.31 0.64 8.50
N ALA A 94 2.24 1.04 7.81
CA ALA A 94 2.23 2.04 6.75
C ALA A 94 3.08 1.66 5.51
N VAL A 95 3.42 0.39 5.36
CA VAL A 95 4.14 -0.11 4.18
C VAL A 95 3.16 -0.42 3.08
N SER A 96 3.12 0.42 2.06
CA SER A 96 2.21 0.27 0.93
C SER A 96 2.53 -0.95 0.07
N SER A 97 1.49 -1.56 -0.49
CA SER A 97 1.63 -2.59 -1.53
C SER A 97 2.06 -2.02 -2.90
N GLY A 98 2.19 -0.71 -3.03
CA GLY A 98 2.55 -0.01 -4.27
C GLY A 98 1.35 0.41 -5.13
N THR A 99 0.12 0.04 -4.77
CA THR A 99 -1.09 0.45 -5.49
C THR A 99 -1.68 1.73 -4.92
N ILE A 100 -1.62 1.89 -3.62
CA ILE A 100 -2.06 3.07 -2.88
C ILE A 100 -0.82 3.77 -2.36
N GLN A 101 -0.86 5.09 -2.26
CA GLN A 101 0.27 5.88 -1.80
C GLN A 101 0.84 5.37 -0.47
N ASP A 102 2.15 5.22 -0.43
CA ASP A 102 2.88 4.93 0.80
C ASP A 102 2.94 6.19 1.67
N LEU A 103 2.28 6.12 2.82
CA LEU A 103 2.12 7.28 3.69
C LEU A 103 3.39 7.67 4.46
N ARG A 104 4.42 6.82 4.47
CA ARG A 104 5.74 7.16 5.00
C ARG A 104 6.46 8.19 4.12
N HIS A 105 6.03 8.31 2.87
CA HIS A 105 6.63 9.20 1.86
C HIS A 105 5.73 10.40 1.54
N LEU A 106 4.88 10.80 2.47
CA LEU A 106 4.11 12.04 2.34
C LEU A 106 5.06 13.23 2.33
N ASP A 107 4.85 14.13 1.36
CA ASP A 107 5.51 15.43 1.33
C ASP A 107 4.86 16.42 2.34
N GLU A 108 5.46 17.57 2.48
CA GLU A 108 4.93 18.64 3.34
C GLU A 108 3.50 19.04 2.98
N THR A 109 3.14 19.00 1.70
CA THR A 109 1.79 19.32 1.25
C THR A 109 0.79 18.25 1.68
N GLY A 110 1.17 16.97 1.58
CA GLY A 110 0.39 15.85 2.09
C GLY A 110 0.14 15.96 3.58
N HIS A 111 1.17 16.29 4.35
CA HIS A 111 1.05 16.50 5.79
C HIS A 111 0.13 17.68 6.16
N ARG A 112 0.24 18.82 5.46
CA ARG A 112 -0.65 19.97 5.70
C ARG A 112 -2.11 19.68 5.38
N ARG A 113 -2.37 18.82 4.43
CA ARG A 113 -3.73 18.45 4.00
C ARG A 113 -4.28 17.21 4.68
N PHE A 114 -3.53 16.62 5.60
CA PHE A 114 -3.82 15.30 6.14
C PHE A 114 -5.22 15.22 6.76
N ASP A 115 -5.60 16.18 7.62
CA ASP A 115 -6.95 16.21 8.19
C ASP A 115 -8.04 16.44 7.13
N ALA A 116 -7.81 17.33 6.17
CA ALA A 116 -8.76 17.57 5.08
C ALA A 116 -8.97 16.31 4.20
N VAL A 117 -7.95 15.48 4.06
CA VAL A 117 -8.05 14.19 3.38
C VAL A 117 -8.82 13.20 4.24
N VAL A 118 -8.36 12.99 5.48
CA VAL A 118 -8.87 11.91 6.35
C VAL A 118 -10.28 12.21 6.84
N ARG A 119 -10.51 13.40 7.40
CA ARG A 119 -11.82 13.80 7.93
C ARG A 119 -12.64 14.56 6.91
N GLY A 120 -12.02 15.49 6.20
CA GLY A 120 -12.71 16.29 5.19
C GLY A 120 -13.15 15.53 3.95
N GLY A 121 -12.56 14.37 3.67
CA GLY A 121 -12.95 13.50 2.55
C GLY A 121 -12.71 14.11 1.18
N ILE A 122 -11.72 15.01 1.04
CA ILE A 122 -11.45 15.70 -0.24
C ILE A 122 -10.99 14.74 -1.36
N LEU A 123 -10.61 13.51 -1.02
CA LEU A 123 -10.25 12.45 -1.97
C LEU A 123 -11.34 11.37 -2.11
N ARG A 124 -12.58 11.63 -1.64
CA ARG A 124 -13.68 10.64 -1.70
C ARG A 124 -13.90 10.09 -3.11
N ASN A 125 -13.86 10.95 -4.11
CA ASN A 125 -14.04 10.54 -5.50
C ASN A 125 -12.85 9.77 -6.08
N GLN A 126 -11.75 9.67 -5.33
CA GLN A 126 -10.56 8.91 -5.68
C GLN A 126 -10.43 7.63 -4.83
N GLY A 127 -11.46 7.28 -4.08
CA GLY A 127 -11.52 6.04 -3.31
C GLY A 127 -11.10 6.15 -1.85
N MET A 128 -10.68 7.33 -1.37
CA MET A 128 -10.38 7.57 0.05
C MET A 128 -11.61 8.17 0.75
N PRO A 129 -12.36 7.40 1.57
CA PRO A 129 -13.55 7.91 2.23
C PRO A 129 -13.22 8.95 3.31
N SER A 130 -14.24 9.68 3.76
CA SER A 130 -14.13 10.49 4.98
C SER A 130 -14.28 9.59 6.22
N PHE A 131 -13.49 9.89 7.23
CA PHE A 131 -13.54 9.22 8.54
C PHE A 131 -13.96 10.17 9.67
N SER A 132 -14.63 11.28 9.35
CA SER A 132 -15.08 12.27 10.36
C SER A 132 -15.98 11.68 11.43
N ASP A 133 -16.74 10.62 11.09
CA ASP A 133 -17.65 9.96 12.02
C ASP A 133 -16.93 9.00 12.98
N LEU A 134 -15.69 8.63 12.67
CA LEU A 134 -14.89 7.67 13.42
C LEU A 134 -13.70 8.29 14.14
N LEU A 135 -13.11 9.34 13.56
CA LEU A 135 -11.86 9.93 14.03
C LEU A 135 -12.06 11.41 14.41
N SER A 136 -11.64 11.76 15.61
CA SER A 136 -11.50 13.16 16.04
C SER A 136 -10.25 13.81 15.41
N GLU A 137 -10.12 15.13 15.51
CA GLU A 137 -8.90 15.85 15.14
C GLU A 137 -7.67 15.33 15.88
N GLY A 138 -7.82 15.06 17.18
CA GLY A 138 -6.73 14.50 17.98
C GLY A 138 -6.33 13.10 17.56
N ASP A 139 -7.26 12.28 17.07
CA ASP A 139 -6.97 10.96 16.53
C ASP A 139 -6.17 11.07 15.23
N VAL A 140 -6.57 11.98 14.35
CA VAL A 140 -5.87 12.22 13.09
C VAL A 140 -4.47 12.78 13.33
N ALA A 141 -4.30 13.69 14.30
CA ALA A 141 -2.99 14.17 14.71
C ALA A 141 -2.10 13.03 15.25
N SER A 142 -2.68 12.14 16.07
CA SER A 142 -1.94 10.97 16.58
C SER A 142 -1.51 10.01 15.47
N ILE A 143 -2.37 9.76 14.48
CA ILE A 143 -2.03 8.96 13.29
C ILE A 143 -0.89 9.63 12.52
N GLN A 144 -0.94 10.94 12.33
CA GLN A 144 0.12 11.69 11.62
C GLN A 144 1.47 11.60 12.35
N GLU A 145 1.48 11.72 13.66
CA GLU A 145 2.69 11.53 14.48
C GLU A 145 3.28 10.11 14.33
N TYR A 146 2.42 9.11 14.28
CA TYR A 146 2.86 7.74 14.00
C TYR A 146 3.49 7.61 12.61
N LEU A 147 2.88 8.20 11.58
CA LEU A 147 3.40 8.15 10.21
C LEU A 147 4.74 8.87 10.07
N LEU A 148 4.92 10.02 10.74
CA LEU A 148 6.19 10.74 10.79
C LEU A 148 7.28 9.85 11.42
N ARG A 149 6.99 9.20 12.53
CA ARG A 149 7.92 8.25 13.15
C ARG A 149 8.27 7.09 12.21
N ARG A 150 7.29 6.56 11.47
CA ARG A 150 7.54 5.51 10.48
C ARG A 150 8.45 5.97 9.34
N ALA A 151 8.31 7.22 8.89
CA ALA A 151 9.19 7.82 7.90
C ALA A 151 10.64 7.97 8.42
N GLU A 152 10.80 8.38 9.67
CA GLU A 152 12.12 8.48 10.32
C GLU A 152 12.80 7.11 10.45
N ASP A 153 12.06 6.09 10.90
CA ASP A 153 12.56 4.72 11.01
C ASP A 153 13.03 4.18 9.65
N ASP A 154 12.28 4.47 8.58
CA ASP A 154 12.60 4.05 7.22
C ASP A 154 13.87 4.75 6.71
N ALA A 155 13.96 6.06 6.91
CA ALA A 155 15.14 6.84 6.55
C ALA A 155 16.40 6.37 7.29
N ALA A 156 16.28 6.07 8.59
CA ALA A 156 17.38 5.56 9.40
C ALA A 156 17.85 4.18 8.91
N ALA A 157 16.93 3.29 8.56
CA ALA A 157 17.25 1.98 7.99
C ALA A 157 17.93 2.08 6.61
N ALA A 158 17.50 3.02 5.77
CA ALA A 158 18.11 3.27 4.48
C ALA A 158 19.54 3.79 4.56
N SER A 159 19.86 4.59 5.58
CA SER A 159 21.21 5.14 5.80
C SER A 159 22.24 4.15 6.33
N GLN A 160 21.80 2.97 6.80
CA GLN A 160 22.67 1.90 7.32
C GLN A 160 23.07 0.87 6.24
N ARG A 161 22.62 1.06 4.99
CA ARG A 161 22.92 0.19 3.85
C ARG A 161 23.97 0.78 2.94
#